data_90c2ceb78fd99078dc2058d5e98febfd
#
_entry.id   90c2ceb78fd99078dc2058d5e98febfd
#
_cell.length_a   1.000
_cell.length_b   1.000
_cell.length_c   1.000
_cell.angle_alpha   90.00
_cell.angle_beta   90.00
_cell.angle_gamma   90.00
#
_symmetry.space_group_name_H-M   'P 1'
#
loop_
_entity.id
_entity.type
_entity.pdbx_description
1 polymer ?
#
loop_
_entity_poly.entity_id
_entity_poly.type
_entity_poly.pdbx_seq_one_letter_code
_entity_poly.pdbx_strand_id
1 'polypeptide(L)'
;MSCASKRSVASRAGLASAVPRRAARVQTRAPRLGVTAEVVTNENGEKVMQGSPQILSEGGRSATSSVMAVILGGGAGSRLYPLTKNRAKPAVPIGGAYRLIDVPMSNCINSGLSKIYILTQFNSTSLNRHLAKTYNVGSGGVRFGGDGFVEVLAATQTPTDKEWFQGTADAVRQYSWLFEDIKNRSVEEIVILSGDHLYRMDYMKFVDHHRATNADVTIGCLPMDDSRASDFGLMKIDDSGRIMEFAEKPKGDALKAMAVDTTVLGLDKSAAALNPYIASMGIYVFKKETMLELLKNHEEMNDFGGEIIPKAASDYNVQAYLFNDYWEDIGTIKSFFHANLGLTSNPPKFEFHDQEGPIYTSPRFLPPAMVVGSKLSDTIVSHGAMVADSVIKHSIVGLRARVGAGANIEDTMIMGADFYENDEQRAVLAAQGKVPIGIGAGTTLKNVIVDKNGRIGKNCTIINKDNVQEAAMEDQGYYIRDGIVVVLRNATIPDGTVI
;
A
#
# COMPACT_ATOMS: atom_id res chain seq x y z
N MET A 1 7.19 -68.43 -38.81
CA MET A 1 7.95 -68.15 -40.04
C MET A 1 8.84 -66.96 -39.68
N SER A 2 10.07 -67.21 -39.15
CA SER A 2 11.35 -67.35 -39.84
C SER A 2 11.63 -66.17 -40.74
N CYS A 3 12.57 -65.28 -40.37
CA CYS A 3 13.94 -65.47 -40.79
C CYS A 3 14.87 -64.52 -40.04
N ALA A 4 15.89 -65.07 -39.46
CA ALA A 4 17.06 -64.43 -38.87
C ALA A 4 18.09 -64.08 -39.97
N SER A 5 18.86 -63.02 -39.78
CA SER A 5 20.15 -62.87 -40.44
C SER A 5 21.17 -62.27 -39.51
N LYS A 6 22.17 -63.11 -39.18
CA LYS A 6 23.45 -62.79 -38.50
C LYS A 6 24.40 -62.13 -39.48
N ARG A 7 25.24 -61.24 -38.99
CA ARG A 7 26.68 -61.04 -39.34
C ARG A 7 27.16 -59.82 -38.54
N SER A 8 28.36 -59.73 -38.04
CA SER A 8 29.53 -60.54 -37.63
C SER A 8 30.46 -59.49 -37.02
N VAL A 9 31.18 -59.96 -36.01
CA VAL A 9 32.23 -59.31 -35.22
C VAL A 9 33.36 -58.75 -36.06
N ALA A 10 33.84 -57.56 -35.75
CA ALA A 10 35.23 -57.17 -35.95
C ALA A 10 35.72 -56.28 -34.81
N SER A 11 36.61 -56.83 -34.03
CA SER A 11 37.39 -56.16 -32.99
C SER A 11 38.38 -55.14 -33.59
N ARG A 12 38.49 -53.96 -33.00
CA ARG A 12 39.74 -53.20 -33.02
C ARG A 12 39.95 -52.52 -31.67
N ALA A 13 41.01 -52.92 -31.05
CA ALA A 13 41.63 -52.34 -29.90
C ALA A 13 42.24 -50.96 -30.24
N GLY A 14 42.26 -50.08 -29.24
CA GLY A 14 43.33 -49.12 -29.07
C GLY A 14 42.98 -47.67 -29.17
N LEU A 15 43.10 -47.05 -28.08
CA LEU A 15 43.73 -45.78 -27.73
C LEU A 15 42.88 -44.99 -26.72
N ALA A 16 43.27 -45.13 -25.47
CA ALA A 16 42.85 -44.25 -24.40
C ALA A 16 43.43 -42.86 -24.68
N SER A 17 42.56 -41.88 -25.02
CA SER A 17 42.90 -40.47 -24.96
C SER A 17 42.33 -39.89 -23.65
N ALA A 18 43.23 -39.46 -22.78
CA ALA A 18 42.94 -38.77 -21.55
C ALA A 18 42.20 -37.47 -21.85
N VAL A 19 40.93 -37.37 -21.39
CA VAL A 19 40.17 -36.13 -21.37
C VAL A 19 40.71 -35.30 -20.21
N PRO A 20 41.18 -34.05 -20.43
CA PRO A 20 41.59 -33.19 -19.33
C PRO A 20 40.39 -32.81 -18.49
N ARG A 21 40.46 -33.05 -17.17
CA ARG A 21 39.52 -32.57 -16.18
C ARG A 21 39.42 -31.04 -16.30
N ARG A 22 38.28 -30.55 -16.76
CA ARG A 22 37.94 -29.12 -16.72
C ARG A 22 37.94 -28.69 -15.27
N ALA A 23 38.89 -27.83 -14.92
CA ALA A 23 38.89 -27.10 -13.65
C ALA A 23 37.53 -26.34 -13.50
N ALA A 24 36.85 -26.55 -12.39
CA ALA A 24 35.66 -25.80 -12.03
C ALA A 24 36.04 -24.31 -11.95
N ARG A 25 35.60 -23.55 -12.93
CA ARG A 25 35.71 -22.10 -12.92
C ARG A 25 34.75 -21.58 -11.85
N VAL A 26 35.28 -21.24 -10.68
CA VAL A 26 34.58 -20.45 -9.69
C VAL A 26 34.24 -19.12 -10.38
N GLN A 27 32.98 -18.96 -10.77
CA GLN A 27 32.49 -17.66 -11.22
C GLN A 27 32.34 -16.80 -9.96
N THR A 28 33.34 -16.00 -9.67
CA THR A 28 33.17 -14.82 -8.80
C THR A 28 32.22 -13.88 -9.54
N ARG A 29 30.99 -13.78 -9.02
CA ARG A 29 30.02 -12.75 -9.47
C ARG A 29 30.67 -11.40 -9.18
N ALA A 30 30.86 -10.59 -10.22
CA ALA A 30 31.21 -9.19 -10.06
C ALA A 30 30.18 -8.46 -9.21
N PRO A 31 30.59 -7.55 -8.29
CA PRO A 31 29.67 -6.75 -7.51
C PRO A 31 28.82 -5.89 -8.46
N ARG A 32 27.51 -5.80 -8.18
CA ARG A 32 26.62 -4.87 -8.89
C ARG A 32 27.02 -3.44 -8.51
N LEU A 33 27.41 -2.65 -9.48
CA LEU A 33 27.63 -1.21 -9.35
C LEU A 33 26.25 -0.53 -9.26
N GLY A 34 25.92 0.04 -8.11
CA GLY A 34 24.89 1.04 -7.98
C GLY A 34 25.45 2.39 -8.41
N VAL A 35 24.81 3.06 -9.35
CA VAL A 35 25.20 4.40 -9.78
C VAL A 35 24.24 5.38 -9.09
N THR A 36 24.73 6.16 -8.13
CA THR A 36 24.05 7.37 -7.67
C THR A 36 24.50 8.53 -8.55
N ALA A 37 23.56 9.15 -9.25
CA ALA A 37 23.84 10.34 -10.06
C ALA A 37 23.46 11.60 -9.27
N GLU A 38 24.43 12.46 -9.01
CA GLU A 38 24.17 13.81 -8.52
C GLU A 38 24.14 14.80 -9.70
N VAL A 39 23.17 15.70 -9.66
CA VAL A 39 23.08 16.79 -10.64
C VAL A 39 23.99 17.92 -10.17
N VAL A 40 25.13 18.09 -10.84
CA VAL A 40 26.07 19.16 -10.57
C VAL A 40 25.97 20.20 -11.68
N THR A 41 25.99 21.49 -11.31
CA THR A 41 26.02 22.58 -12.28
C THR A 41 27.47 22.82 -12.69
N ASN A 42 27.79 22.72 -13.99
CA ASN A 42 29.13 23.01 -14.50
C ASN A 42 29.42 24.52 -14.54
N GLU A 43 30.66 24.87 -14.80
CA GLU A 43 31.13 26.28 -14.84
C GLU A 43 30.37 27.14 -15.89
N ASN A 44 29.63 26.51 -16.80
CA ASN A 44 28.82 27.19 -17.83
C ASN A 44 27.34 27.31 -17.44
N GLY A 45 26.96 26.92 -16.22
CA GLY A 45 25.57 26.99 -15.74
C GLY A 45 24.65 25.87 -16.21
N GLU A 46 25.19 24.84 -16.88
CA GLU A 46 24.41 23.68 -17.34
C GLU A 46 24.38 22.57 -16.24
N LYS A 47 23.20 21.99 -16.04
CA LYS A 47 23.03 20.86 -15.14
C LYS A 47 23.52 19.58 -15.79
N VAL A 48 24.60 19.01 -15.29
CA VAL A 48 25.21 17.76 -15.78
C VAL A 48 25.05 16.68 -14.71
N MET A 49 24.62 15.50 -15.13
CA MET A 49 24.62 14.32 -14.24
C MET A 49 26.05 13.79 -14.08
N GLN A 50 26.59 13.88 -12.89
CA GLN A 50 27.88 13.27 -12.54
C GLN A 50 27.61 12.02 -11.71
N GLY A 51 27.78 10.84 -12.33
CA GLY A 51 27.64 9.57 -11.64
C GLY A 51 28.98 9.13 -11.03
N SER A 52 29.04 8.99 -9.72
CA SER A 52 30.13 8.26 -9.06
C SER A 52 29.71 6.81 -8.83
N PRO A 53 30.47 5.81 -9.30
CA PRO A 53 30.17 4.42 -8.99
C PRO A 53 30.41 4.17 -7.50
N GLN A 54 29.37 3.99 -6.71
CA GLN A 54 29.50 3.47 -5.37
C GLN A 54 29.52 1.93 -5.42
N ILE A 55 30.61 1.36 -4.95
CA ILE A 55 30.68 -0.08 -4.70
C ILE A 55 29.82 -0.33 -3.47
N LEU A 56 28.66 -1.00 -3.65
CA LEU A 56 27.87 -1.50 -2.54
C LEU A 56 28.74 -2.48 -1.75
N SER A 57 29.23 -2.06 -0.58
CA SER A 57 30.01 -2.89 0.32
C SER A 57 29.19 -4.12 0.73
N GLU A 58 29.86 -5.25 0.96
CA GLU A 58 29.26 -6.51 1.42
C GLU A 58 28.43 -6.35 2.72
N GLY A 59 28.57 -5.25 3.45
CA GLY A 59 27.78 -4.90 4.64
C GLY A 59 26.30 -4.65 4.38
N GLY A 60 25.89 -4.26 3.16
CA GLY A 60 24.48 -3.92 2.88
C GLY A 60 23.51 -5.12 2.98
N ARG A 61 23.96 -6.35 2.66
CA ARG A 61 23.13 -7.56 2.79
C ARG A 61 23.01 -8.07 4.22
N SER A 62 24.03 -7.87 5.04
CA SER A 62 24.00 -8.21 6.47
C SER A 62 23.05 -7.29 7.23
N ALA A 63 23.02 -6.00 6.90
CA ALA A 63 22.21 -5.01 7.57
C ALA A 63 20.70 -5.21 7.40
N THR A 64 20.24 -5.67 6.21
CA THR A 64 18.80 -5.92 5.95
C THR A 64 18.34 -7.28 6.46
N SER A 65 19.23 -8.25 6.65
CA SER A 65 18.89 -9.60 7.10
C SER A 65 18.50 -9.67 8.59
N SER A 66 18.92 -8.68 9.38
CA SER A 66 18.55 -8.54 10.78
C SER A 66 17.24 -7.78 11.01
N VAL A 67 16.60 -7.29 9.94
CA VAL A 67 15.36 -6.50 10.00
C VAL A 67 14.18 -7.32 9.50
N MET A 68 13.08 -7.26 10.23
CA MET A 68 11.80 -7.86 9.86
C MET A 68 10.70 -6.79 9.79
N ALA A 69 9.85 -6.86 8.77
CA ALA A 69 8.67 -6.02 8.67
C ALA A 69 7.41 -6.77 9.11
N VAL A 70 6.56 -6.10 9.86
CA VAL A 70 5.21 -6.56 10.25
C VAL A 70 4.20 -5.54 9.76
N ILE A 71 3.37 -5.91 8.80
CA ILE A 71 2.33 -5.03 8.24
C ILE A 71 0.99 -5.35 8.90
N LEU A 72 0.41 -4.36 9.55
CA LEU A 72 -0.89 -4.47 10.19
C LEU A 72 -1.99 -4.32 9.13
N GLY A 73 -2.50 -5.43 8.64
CA GLY A 73 -3.58 -5.52 7.64
C GLY A 73 -4.96 -5.78 8.24
N GLY A 74 -5.07 -5.75 9.56
CA GLY A 74 -6.29 -5.99 10.32
C GLY A 74 -7.10 -4.72 10.61
N GLY A 75 -8.20 -4.91 11.34
CA GLY A 75 -9.12 -3.86 11.74
C GLY A 75 -10.43 -3.87 10.94
N ALA A 76 -11.53 -3.46 11.59
CA ALA A 76 -12.88 -3.50 11.00
C ALA A 76 -13.06 -2.52 9.81
N GLY A 77 -12.23 -1.48 9.72
CA GLY A 77 -12.30 -0.48 8.65
C GLY A 77 -13.62 0.29 8.62
N SER A 78 -14.26 0.50 9.77
CA SER A 78 -15.61 1.08 9.88
C SER A 78 -15.71 2.49 9.30
N ARG A 79 -14.66 3.31 9.44
CA ARG A 79 -14.62 4.69 8.90
C ARG A 79 -14.56 4.74 7.36
N LEU A 80 -14.12 3.64 6.72
CA LEU A 80 -14.07 3.50 5.27
C LEU A 80 -15.26 2.69 4.71
N TYR A 81 -16.24 2.34 5.58
CA TYR A 81 -17.48 1.71 5.16
C TYR A 81 -18.28 2.68 4.25
N PRO A 82 -18.84 2.23 3.10
CA PRO A 82 -19.14 0.84 2.74
C PRO A 82 -18.07 0.12 1.90
N LEU A 83 -16.94 0.75 1.58
CA LEU A 83 -15.91 0.12 0.73
C LEU A 83 -15.27 -1.12 1.39
N THR A 84 -15.32 -1.21 2.72
CA THR A 84 -14.82 -2.33 3.52
C THR A 84 -15.85 -3.41 3.80
N LYS A 85 -17.08 -3.28 3.32
CA LYS A 85 -18.16 -4.25 3.54
C LYS A 85 -17.78 -5.70 3.18
N ASN A 86 -17.06 -5.89 2.07
CA ASN A 86 -16.72 -7.20 1.52
C ASN A 86 -15.20 -7.38 1.30
N ARG A 87 -14.36 -6.53 1.90
CA ARG A 87 -12.90 -6.60 1.80
C ARG A 87 -12.23 -5.91 2.97
N ALA A 88 -11.05 -6.38 3.34
CA ALA A 88 -10.21 -5.70 4.31
C ALA A 88 -9.76 -4.33 3.78
N LYS A 89 -9.55 -3.36 4.68
CA LYS A 89 -9.12 -1.99 4.33
C LYS A 89 -7.88 -1.97 3.40
N PRO A 90 -6.80 -2.73 3.66
CA PRO A 90 -5.63 -2.76 2.78
C PRO A 90 -5.88 -3.33 1.38
N ALA A 91 -7.01 -4.02 1.18
CA ALA A 91 -7.39 -4.56 -0.13
C ALA A 91 -8.23 -3.58 -0.98
N VAL A 92 -8.53 -2.38 -0.48
CA VAL A 92 -9.27 -1.36 -1.23
C VAL A 92 -8.43 -0.88 -2.41
N PRO A 93 -9.00 -0.80 -3.63
CA PRO A 93 -8.28 -0.31 -4.80
C PRO A 93 -7.94 1.17 -4.71
N ILE A 94 -6.73 1.54 -5.16
CA ILE A 94 -6.27 2.92 -5.25
C ILE A 94 -5.62 3.17 -6.62
N GLY A 95 -5.68 4.40 -7.12
CA GLY A 95 -5.05 4.79 -8.39
C GLY A 95 -5.51 3.96 -9.60
N GLY A 96 -6.70 3.37 -9.53
CA GLY A 96 -7.32 2.57 -10.59
C GLY A 96 -6.76 1.14 -10.73
N ALA A 97 -5.49 0.88 -10.44
CA ALA A 97 -4.85 -0.41 -10.67
C ALA A 97 -4.21 -1.06 -9.45
N TYR A 98 -3.88 -0.32 -8.41
CA TYR A 98 -3.20 -0.77 -7.20
C TYR A 98 -4.18 -1.09 -6.08
N ARG A 99 -3.65 -1.59 -4.97
CA ARG A 99 -4.34 -1.69 -3.68
C ARG A 99 -3.52 -0.98 -2.61
N LEU A 100 -4.14 -0.56 -1.52
CA LEU A 100 -3.44 0.14 -0.43
C LEU A 100 -2.24 -0.67 0.08
N ILE A 101 -2.39 -1.98 0.26
CA ILE A 101 -1.31 -2.87 0.71
C ILE A 101 -0.09 -2.90 -0.23
N ASP A 102 -0.26 -2.59 -1.52
CA ASP A 102 0.85 -2.60 -2.47
C ASP A 102 1.90 -1.52 -2.12
N VAL A 103 1.51 -0.46 -1.41
CA VAL A 103 2.39 0.64 -0.99
C VAL A 103 3.41 0.17 0.06
N PRO A 104 3.03 -0.25 1.28
CA PRO A 104 4.00 -0.70 2.28
C PRO A 104 4.78 -1.95 1.83
N MET A 105 4.14 -2.86 1.07
CA MET A 105 4.84 -4.00 0.50
C MET A 105 5.94 -3.58 -0.46
N SER A 106 5.68 -2.63 -1.34
CA SER A 106 6.67 -2.12 -2.29
C SER A 106 7.79 -1.37 -1.59
N ASN A 107 7.48 -0.56 -0.59
CA ASN A 107 8.48 0.11 0.23
C ASN A 107 9.39 -0.91 0.94
N CYS A 108 8.87 -2.02 1.49
CA CYS A 108 9.68 -3.10 2.06
C CYS A 108 10.63 -3.69 1.03
N ILE A 109 10.11 -4.03 -0.16
CA ILE A 109 10.90 -4.67 -1.22
C ILE A 109 12.00 -3.73 -1.73
N ASN A 110 11.67 -2.46 -1.97
CA ASN A 110 12.61 -1.44 -2.45
C ASN A 110 13.68 -1.12 -1.39
N SER A 111 13.34 -1.21 -0.10
CA SER A 111 14.29 -1.09 1.01
C SER A 111 15.14 -2.35 1.25
N GLY A 112 14.93 -3.42 0.45
CA GLY A 112 15.67 -4.68 0.60
C GLY A 112 15.22 -5.55 1.78
N LEU A 113 14.10 -5.21 2.45
CA LEU A 113 13.51 -6.04 3.49
C LEU A 113 12.86 -7.27 2.85
N SER A 114 13.28 -8.44 3.27
CA SER A 114 12.86 -9.72 2.68
C SER A 114 12.02 -10.59 3.62
N LYS A 115 12.02 -10.30 4.92
CA LYS A 115 11.21 -11.01 5.92
C LYS A 115 10.00 -10.15 6.27
N ILE A 116 8.82 -10.52 5.75
CA ILE A 116 7.61 -9.72 5.88
C ILE A 116 6.46 -10.59 6.38
N TYR A 117 5.90 -10.22 7.51
CA TYR A 117 4.65 -10.76 8.03
C TYR A 117 3.50 -9.76 7.82
N ILE A 118 2.33 -10.27 7.47
CA ILE A 118 1.13 -9.45 7.29
C ILE A 118 0.04 -10.00 8.19
N LEU A 119 -0.32 -9.25 9.23
CA LEU A 119 -1.38 -9.62 10.15
C LEU A 119 -2.73 -9.26 9.56
N THR A 120 -3.63 -10.24 9.44
CA THR A 120 -4.96 -10.04 8.84
C THR A 120 -6.07 -10.53 9.76
N GLN A 121 -7.23 -9.90 9.68
CA GLN A 121 -8.38 -10.24 10.52
C GLN A 121 -9.67 -10.31 9.66
N PHE A 122 -10.46 -9.22 9.62
CA PHE A 122 -11.75 -9.19 8.95
C PHE A 122 -11.64 -9.16 7.42
N ASN A 123 -12.57 -9.83 6.72
CA ASN A 123 -12.76 -9.78 5.28
C ASN A 123 -11.46 -9.98 4.47
N SER A 124 -10.52 -10.78 4.97
CA SER A 124 -9.16 -10.89 4.44
C SER A 124 -9.04 -11.72 3.16
N THR A 125 -10.07 -12.47 2.73
CA THR A 125 -10.01 -13.38 1.58
C THR A 125 -9.46 -12.72 0.31
N SER A 126 -9.94 -11.51 -0.01
CA SER A 126 -9.48 -10.79 -1.22
C SER A 126 -8.07 -10.24 -1.07
N LEU A 127 -7.66 -9.89 0.15
CA LEU A 127 -6.30 -9.46 0.49
C LEU A 127 -5.33 -10.64 0.34
N ASN A 128 -5.63 -11.76 0.99
CA ASN A 128 -4.79 -12.97 0.98
C ASN A 128 -4.58 -13.49 -0.45
N ARG A 129 -5.66 -13.51 -1.26
CA ARG A 129 -5.56 -13.87 -2.69
C ARG A 129 -4.67 -12.91 -3.48
N HIS A 130 -4.73 -11.61 -3.19
CA HIS A 130 -3.90 -10.61 -3.84
C HIS A 130 -2.43 -10.80 -3.47
N LEU A 131 -2.13 -10.94 -2.18
CA LEU A 131 -0.77 -11.15 -1.67
C LEU A 131 -0.13 -12.43 -2.24
N ALA A 132 -0.85 -13.54 -2.19
CA ALA A 132 -0.39 -14.81 -2.74
C ALA A 132 -0.10 -14.74 -4.25
N LYS A 133 -0.88 -13.97 -5.01
CA LYS A 133 -0.69 -13.82 -6.45
C LYS A 133 0.44 -12.84 -6.81
N THR A 134 0.62 -11.81 -5.99
CA THR A 134 1.56 -10.71 -6.29
C THR A 134 2.96 -11.00 -5.79
N TYR A 135 3.08 -11.49 -4.56
CA TYR A 135 4.35 -11.56 -3.83
C TYR A 135 4.85 -12.98 -3.56
N ASN A 136 4.19 -14.00 -4.11
CA ASN A 136 4.61 -15.38 -3.92
C ASN A 136 5.74 -15.78 -4.90
N VAL A 137 6.76 -16.43 -4.37
CA VAL A 137 8.04 -16.79 -5.02
C VAL A 137 7.87 -17.68 -6.26
N GLY A 138 6.73 -18.35 -6.47
CA GLY A 138 6.55 -19.35 -7.54
C GLY A 138 5.84 -18.89 -8.80
N SER A 139 5.15 -17.74 -8.82
CA SER A 139 4.17 -17.40 -9.86
C SER A 139 4.50 -16.17 -10.72
N GLY A 140 5.76 -15.81 -10.88
CA GLY A 140 6.17 -14.65 -11.68
C GLY A 140 6.03 -13.31 -10.95
N GLY A 141 5.77 -13.33 -9.64
CA GLY A 141 5.77 -12.17 -8.76
C GLY A 141 7.18 -11.70 -8.38
N VAL A 142 7.25 -10.81 -7.43
CA VAL A 142 8.52 -10.28 -6.91
C VAL A 142 9.33 -11.40 -6.26
N ARG A 143 10.60 -11.50 -6.63
CA ARG A 143 11.50 -12.53 -6.07
C ARG A 143 12.25 -11.96 -4.87
N PHE A 144 12.09 -12.59 -3.72
CA PHE A 144 12.92 -12.37 -2.55
C PHE A 144 14.20 -13.22 -2.66
N GLY A 145 15.34 -12.63 -2.27
CA GLY A 145 16.63 -13.36 -2.27
C GLY A 145 16.84 -14.08 -0.93
N GLY A 146 17.57 -15.22 -0.96
CA GLY A 146 17.96 -15.95 0.26
C GLY A 146 16.78 -16.51 1.04
N ASP A 147 16.78 -16.31 2.37
CA ASP A 147 15.74 -16.79 3.31
C ASP A 147 14.53 -15.86 3.41
N GLY A 148 14.32 -15.01 2.41
CA GLY A 148 13.20 -14.06 2.38
C GLY A 148 11.85 -14.75 2.18
N PHE A 149 10.83 -14.22 2.85
CA PHE A 149 9.46 -14.72 2.78
C PHE A 149 8.43 -13.59 2.94
N VAL A 150 7.23 -13.85 2.44
CA VAL A 150 6.02 -13.07 2.75
C VAL A 150 5.00 -14.05 3.29
N GLU A 151 4.68 -13.93 4.57
CA GLU A 151 3.71 -14.80 5.24
C GLU A 151 2.53 -13.99 5.74
N VAL A 152 1.34 -14.51 5.48
CA VAL A 152 0.08 -13.92 5.96
C VAL A 152 -0.36 -14.67 7.21
N LEU A 153 -0.49 -13.94 8.31
CA LEU A 153 -0.91 -14.43 9.60
C LEU A 153 -2.35 -13.96 9.86
N ALA A 154 -3.26 -14.91 9.96
CA ALA A 154 -4.67 -14.60 10.21
C ALA A 154 -4.97 -14.73 11.70
N ALA A 155 -5.81 -13.84 12.24
CA ALA A 155 -6.31 -14.00 13.61
C ALA A 155 -6.88 -15.40 13.81
N THR A 156 -6.42 -16.09 14.85
CA THR A 156 -6.82 -17.45 15.19
C THR A 156 -7.51 -17.46 16.53
N GLN A 157 -8.61 -18.19 16.61
CA GLN A 157 -9.24 -18.48 17.90
C GLN A 157 -8.65 -19.77 18.46
N THR A 158 -8.30 -19.76 19.73
CA THR A 158 -7.87 -20.96 20.47
C THR A 158 -8.98 -21.45 21.40
N PRO A 159 -8.90 -22.65 21.92
CA PRO A 159 -9.88 -23.14 22.94
C PRO A 159 -9.94 -22.25 24.18
N THR A 160 -8.84 -21.59 24.52
CA THR A 160 -8.70 -20.72 25.69
C THR A 160 -8.94 -19.24 25.37
N ASP A 161 -8.74 -18.82 24.12
CA ASP A 161 -8.98 -17.45 23.67
C ASP A 161 -9.85 -17.48 22.41
N LYS A 162 -11.08 -16.99 22.52
CA LYS A 162 -12.08 -16.95 21.44
C LYS A 162 -12.21 -15.57 20.81
N GLU A 163 -11.46 -14.60 21.29
CA GLU A 163 -11.55 -13.22 20.83
C GLU A 163 -10.66 -12.99 19.60
N TRP A 164 -11.10 -12.06 18.78
CA TRP A 164 -10.31 -11.52 17.69
C TRP A 164 -9.30 -10.51 18.26
N PHE A 165 -8.29 -10.13 17.47
CA PHE A 165 -7.35 -9.09 17.89
C PHE A 165 -8.09 -7.86 18.45
N GLN A 166 -7.78 -7.52 19.71
CA GLN A 166 -8.40 -6.42 20.42
C GLN A 166 -7.77 -5.06 20.06
N GLY A 167 -6.61 -5.08 19.41
CA GLY A 167 -5.89 -3.90 18.99
C GLY A 167 -4.65 -4.26 18.18
N THR A 168 -3.90 -3.24 17.83
CA THR A 168 -2.68 -3.37 17.01
C THR A 168 -1.54 -4.07 17.75
N ALA A 169 -1.37 -3.79 19.05
CA ALA A 169 -0.37 -4.43 19.90
C ALA A 169 -0.77 -5.87 20.24
N ASP A 170 -2.05 -6.13 20.52
CA ASP A 170 -2.56 -7.47 20.76
C ASP A 170 -2.36 -8.37 19.54
N ALA A 171 -2.58 -7.87 18.33
CA ALA A 171 -2.33 -8.62 17.11
C ALA A 171 -0.87 -9.12 17.01
N VAL A 172 0.10 -8.29 17.41
CA VAL A 172 1.52 -8.66 17.42
C VAL A 172 1.84 -9.58 18.59
N ARG A 173 1.25 -9.36 19.77
CA ARG A 173 1.41 -10.18 20.99
C ARG A 173 1.01 -11.63 20.76
N GLN A 174 -0.12 -11.89 20.10
CA GLN A 174 -0.58 -13.25 19.79
C GLN A 174 0.41 -14.03 18.92
N TYR A 175 1.33 -13.34 18.23
CA TYR A 175 2.39 -13.95 17.42
C TYR A 175 3.79 -13.79 18.02
N SER A 176 3.94 -13.46 19.31
CA SER A 176 5.24 -13.27 19.98
C SER A 176 6.19 -14.44 19.79
N TRP A 177 5.67 -15.67 19.86
CA TRP A 177 6.44 -16.91 19.65
C TRP A 177 7.14 -16.96 18.29
N LEU A 178 6.59 -16.28 17.27
CA LEU A 178 7.13 -16.25 15.92
C LEU A 178 8.44 -15.46 15.86
N PHE A 179 8.54 -14.39 16.64
CA PHE A 179 9.75 -13.56 16.69
C PHE A 179 10.89 -14.28 17.43
N GLU A 180 10.55 -15.24 18.29
CA GLU A 180 11.50 -16.10 19.01
C GLU A 180 11.86 -17.38 18.24
N ASP A 181 11.17 -17.68 17.13
CA ASP A 181 11.45 -18.85 16.30
C ASP A 181 12.91 -18.86 15.80
N ILE A 182 13.48 -20.06 15.68
CA ILE A 182 14.87 -20.29 15.25
C ILE A 182 15.19 -19.63 13.89
N LYS A 183 14.22 -19.58 12.98
CA LYS A 183 14.35 -18.92 11.67
C LYS A 183 14.50 -17.41 11.76
N ASN A 184 14.03 -16.81 12.85
CA ASN A 184 14.05 -15.38 13.13
C ASN A 184 15.08 -14.96 14.20
N ARG A 185 15.96 -15.88 14.62
CA ARG A 185 16.96 -15.59 15.66
C ARG A 185 17.95 -14.48 15.30
N SER A 186 18.18 -14.26 14.00
CA SER A 186 19.07 -13.19 13.50
C SER A 186 18.40 -11.83 13.40
N VAL A 187 17.11 -11.74 13.70
CA VAL A 187 16.35 -10.48 13.66
C VAL A 187 16.64 -9.71 14.94
N GLU A 188 17.07 -8.47 14.79
CA GLU A 188 17.39 -7.53 15.86
C GLU A 188 16.36 -6.40 15.91
N GLU A 189 15.87 -5.94 14.74
CA GLU A 189 14.89 -4.87 14.64
C GLU A 189 13.60 -5.32 13.95
N ILE A 190 12.47 -4.81 14.44
CA ILE A 190 11.14 -5.06 13.90
C ILE A 190 10.52 -3.73 13.47
N VAL A 191 10.16 -3.65 12.19
CA VAL A 191 9.46 -2.51 11.60
C VAL A 191 7.97 -2.80 11.57
N ILE A 192 7.19 -2.07 12.35
CA ILE A 192 5.71 -2.16 12.38
C ILE A 192 5.15 -1.13 11.41
N LEU A 193 4.32 -1.57 10.47
CA LEU A 193 3.78 -0.76 9.39
C LEU A 193 2.26 -0.84 9.33
N SER A 194 1.61 0.26 8.98
CA SER A 194 0.19 0.25 8.63
C SER A 194 -0.02 -0.18 7.18
N GLY A 195 -1.06 -1.00 6.94
CA GLY A 195 -1.39 -1.53 5.62
C GLY A 195 -2.25 -0.62 4.73
N ASP A 196 -2.49 0.62 5.14
CA ASP A 196 -3.51 1.51 4.57
C ASP A 196 -3.06 2.97 4.35
N HIS A 197 -1.75 3.21 4.39
CA HIS A 197 -1.17 4.52 4.13
C HIS A 197 -0.65 4.65 2.69
N LEU A 198 -0.69 5.85 2.15
CA LEU A 198 -0.14 6.21 0.84
C LEU A 198 1.10 7.10 1.02
N TYR A 199 2.28 6.55 0.76
CA TYR A 199 3.57 7.23 0.89
C TYR A 199 4.67 6.40 0.22
N ARG A 200 5.84 7.01 -0.01
CA ARG A 200 7.05 6.31 -0.47
C ARG A 200 8.16 6.55 0.54
N MET A 201 8.76 5.48 1.05
CA MET A 201 9.77 5.57 2.09
C MET A 201 10.79 4.43 1.96
N ASP A 202 12.06 4.78 2.12
CA ASP A 202 13.14 3.82 2.33
C ASP A 202 13.21 3.47 3.83
N TYR A 203 12.74 2.28 4.16
CA TYR A 203 12.71 1.84 5.56
C TYR A 203 14.10 1.57 6.13
N MET A 204 15.13 1.32 5.29
CA MET A 204 16.48 1.17 5.83
C MET A 204 17.04 2.47 6.35
N LYS A 205 16.73 3.63 5.75
CA LYS A 205 17.09 4.93 6.33
C LYS A 205 16.45 5.15 7.70
N PHE A 206 15.24 4.67 7.88
CA PHE A 206 14.53 4.72 9.16
C PHE A 206 15.20 3.81 10.20
N VAL A 207 15.58 2.59 9.83
CA VAL A 207 16.30 1.64 10.69
C VAL A 207 17.72 2.15 10.99
N ASP A 208 18.42 2.74 10.02
CA ASP A 208 19.75 3.29 10.22
C ASP A 208 19.75 4.48 11.22
N HIS A 209 18.70 5.31 11.18
CA HIS A 209 18.49 6.36 12.19
C HIS A 209 18.25 5.74 13.58
N HIS A 210 17.40 4.69 13.67
CA HIS A 210 17.16 3.96 14.91
C HIS A 210 18.44 3.42 15.52
N ARG A 211 19.31 2.81 14.71
CA ARG A 211 20.64 2.32 15.13
C ARG A 211 21.58 3.45 15.55
N ALA A 212 21.64 4.54 14.77
CA ALA A 212 22.53 5.67 15.00
C ALA A 212 22.21 6.39 16.32
N THR A 213 20.94 6.48 16.70
CA THR A 213 20.47 7.08 17.95
C THR A 213 20.45 6.08 19.12
N ASN A 214 20.84 4.82 18.90
CA ASN A 214 20.71 3.73 19.86
C ASN A 214 19.33 3.70 20.53
N ALA A 215 18.27 3.98 19.73
CA ALA A 215 16.90 4.01 20.19
C ALA A 215 16.40 2.62 20.56
N ASP A 216 15.51 2.53 21.52
CA ASP A 216 14.75 1.30 21.82
C ASP A 216 13.50 1.22 20.96
N VAL A 217 12.91 2.39 20.67
CA VAL A 217 11.80 2.59 19.73
C VAL A 217 12.06 3.83 18.89
N THR A 218 11.76 3.80 17.61
CA THR A 218 11.75 4.99 16.75
C THR A 218 10.41 5.14 16.05
N ILE A 219 9.85 6.34 16.04
CA ILE A 219 8.55 6.66 15.48
C ILE A 219 8.72 7.53 14.25
N GLY A 220 8.14 7.12 13.11
CA GLY A 220 8.03 7.99 11.96
C GLY A 220 7.05 9.13 12.23
N CYS A 221 7.46 10.36 11.98
CA CYS A 221 6.66 11.55 12.25
C CYS A 221 6.75 12.58 11.12
N LEU A 222 5.78 13.48 11.09
CA LEU A 222 5.73 14.59 10.15
C LEU A 222 5.09 15.83 10.80
N PRO A 223 5.40 17.05 10.30
CA PRO A 223 4.72 18.26 10.74
C PRO A 223 3.26 18.25 10.27
N MET A 224 2.35 18.75 11.09
CA MET A 224 0.90 18.70 10.84
C MET A 224 0.25 20.04 11.19
N ASP A 225 -0.75 20.42 10.37
CA ASP A 225 -1.60 21.58 10.61
C ASP A 225 -2.71 21.31 11.63
N ASP A 226 -3.29 22.37 12.17
CA ASP A 226 -4.33 22.33 13.23
C ASP A 226 -5.60 21.59 12.77
N SER A 227 -5.95 21.63 11.49
CA SER A 227 -7.20 21.07 10.97
C SER A 227 -7.21 19.54 10.98
N ARG A 228 -6.04 18.91 10.92
CA ARG A 228 -5.87 17.45 10.84
C ARG A 228 -5.28 16.83 12.11
N ALA A 229 -4.61 17.62 12.94
CA ALA A 229 -3.83 17.12 14.08
C ALA A 229 -4.64 16.23 15.04
N SER A 230 -5.94 16.52 15.25
CA SER A 230 -6.81 15.73 16.14
C SER A 230 -7.07 14.29 15.70
N ASP A 231 -6.71 13.92 14.47
CA ASP A 231 -6.92 12.57 13.93
C ASP A 231 -5.73 11.64 14.19
N PHE A 232 -4.61 12.19 14.68
CA PHE A 232 -3.32 11.48 14.82
C PHE A 232 -2.80 11.50 16.25
N GLY A 233 -1.89 10.57 16.56
CA GLY A 233 -1.05 10.65 17.73
C GLY A 233 -0.08 11.83 17.58
N LEU A 234 0.01 12.67 18.57
CA LEU A 234 0.91 13.84 18.59
C LEU A 234 2.02 13.64 19.58
N MET A 235 3.18 14.25 19.31
CA MET A 235 4.36 14.12 20.15
C MET A 235 5.07 15.45 20.35
N LYS A 236 5.75 15.55 21.50
CA LYS A 236 6.74 16.59 21.77
C LYS A 236 8.13 15.96 21.86
N ILE A 237 9.09 16.60 21.26
CA ILE A 237 10.49 16.14 21.23
C ILE A 237 11.41 17.16 21.86
N ASP A 238 12.54 16.69 22.36
CA ASP A 238 13.66 17.56 22.77
C ASP A 238 14.61 17.83 21.58
N ASP A 239 15.67 18.61 21.83
CA ASP A 239 16.68 18.99 20.82
C ASP A 239 17.46 17.79 20.25
N SER A 240 17.44 16.64 20.92
CA SER A 240 18.06 15.40 20.47
C SER A 240 17.12 14.52 19.61
N GLY A 241 15.88 14.95 19.45
CA GLY A 241 14.83 14.18 18.76
C GLY A 241 14.17 13.12 19.65
N ARG A 242 14.49 13.08 20.96
CA ARG A 242 13.83 12.16 21.89
C ARG A 242 12.42 12.60 22.18
N ILE A 243 11.49 11.65 22.17
CA ILE A 243 10.08 11.90 22.48
C ILE A 243 9.90 11.99 23.99
N MET A 244 9.43 13.17 24.44
CA MET A 244 9.20 13.49 25.83
C MET A 244 7.74 13.31 26.26
N GLU A 245 6.82 13.49 25.33
CA GLU A 245 5.38 13.38 25.56
C GLU A 245 4.70 12.83 24.30
N PHE A 246 3.74 11.94 24.47
CA PHE A 246 2.93 11.40 23.39
C PHE A 246 1.45 11.40 23.81
N ALA A 247 0.56 11.89 22.94
CA ALA A 247 -0.87 11.92 23.15
C ALA A 247 -1.60 11.39 21.91
N GLU A 248 -2.40 10.33 22.07
CA GLU A 248 -3.18 9.73 20.97
C GLU A 248 -4.47 10.51 20.75
N LYS A 249 -4.61 11.09 19.55
CA LYS A 249 -5.80 11.82 19.08
C LYS A 249 -6.36 12.83 20.08
N PRO A 250 -5.55 13.76 20.59
CA PRO A 250 -6.00 14.75 21.58
C PRO A 250 -7.03 15.70 20.96
N LYS A 251 -7.95 16.19 21.79
CA LYS A 251 -9.00 17.12 21.34
C LYS A 251 -9.10 18.33 22.28
N GLY A 252 -9.62 19.44 21.74
CA GLY A 252 -9.85 20.65 22.52
C GLY A 252 -8.58 21.23 23.14
N ASP A 253 -8.56 21.46 24.45
CA ASP A 253 -7.41 22.05 25.13
C ASP A 253 -6.21 21.09 25.18
N ALA A 254 -6.43 19.78 25.24
CA ALA A 254 -5.35 18.79 25.14
C ALA A 254 -4.65 18.85 23.78
N LEU A 255 -5.38 19.10 22.68
CA LEU A 255 -4.79 19.31 21.36
C LEU A 255 -3.88 20.55 21.37
N LYS A 256 -4.40 21.69 21.83
CA LYS A 256 -3.63 22.94 21.90
C LYS A 256 -2.36 22.81 22.76
N ALA A 257 -2.44 22.02 23.84
CA ALA A 257 -1.28 21.76 24.70
C ALA A 257 -0.16 20.99 23.97
N MET A 258 -0.46 20.24 22.90
CA MET A 258 0.52 19.51 22.11
C MET A 258 1.21 20.36 21.03
N ALA A 259 0.84 21.64 20.86
CA ALA A 259 1.51 22.54 19.93
C ALA A 259 2.97 22.78 20.34
N VAL A 260 3.88 22.74 19.37
CA VAL A 260 5.32 22.92 19.55
C VAL A 260 5.90 23.82 18.46
N ASP A 261 7.10 24.34 18.67
CA ASP A 261 7.86 25.01 17.62
C ASP A 261 8.50 23.95 16.71
N THR A 262 7.87 23.71 15.56
CA THR A 262 8.33 22.70 14.59
C THR A 262 9.58 23.14 13.80
N THR A 263 10.19 24.31 14.10
CA THR A 263 11.52 24.65 13.59
C THR A 263 12.59 23.67 14.08
N VAL A 264 12.36 22.99 15.21
CA VAL A 264 13.20 21.87 15.69
C VAL A 264 13.32 20.73 14.68
N LEU A 265 12.34 20.57 13.78
CA LEU A 265 12.36 19.63 12.66
C LEU A 265 13.09 20.19 11.43
N GLY A 266 13.66 21.39 11.49
CA GLY A 266 14.31 22.04 10.35
C GLY A 266 13.38 22.81 9.42
N LEU A 267 12.12 23.02 9.80
CA LEU A 267 11.18 23.85 9.02
C LEU A 267 11.57 25.33 9.14
N ASP A 268 11.33 26.10 8.09
CA ASP A 268 11.39 27.56 8.19
C ASP A 268 10.24 28.09 9.07
N LYS A 269 10.40 29.32 9.59
CA LYS A 269 9.45 29.92 10.53
C LYS A 269 8.03 30.05 9.98
N SER A 270 7.87 30.19 8.66
CA SER A 270 6.55 30.30 8.03
C SER A 270 5.87 28.96 7.91
N ALA A 271 6.59 27.91 7.54
CA ALA A 271 6.11 26.53 7.50
C ALA A 271 5.81 26.00 8.91
N ALA A 272 6.65 26.32 9.90
CA ALA A 272 6.45 25.94 11.29
C ALA A 272 5.17 26.56 11.88
N ALA A 273 4.90 27.84 11.59
CA ALA A 273 3.68 28.50 12.04
C ALA A 273 2.39 27.88 11.45
N LEU A 274 2.46 27.32 10.23
CA LEU A 274 1.35 26.63 9.59
C LEU A 274 1.17 25.19 10.09
N ASN A 275 2.24 24.57 10.60
CA ASN A 275 2.25 23.17 11.04
C ASN A 275 2.80 23.06 12.47
N PRO A 276 2.03 23.51 13.48
CA PRO A 276 2.52 23.59 14.87
C PRO A 276 2.50 22.25 15.63
N TYR A 277 2.21 21.13 14.97
CA TYR A 277 2.16 19.81 15.60
C TYR A 277 3.14 18.84 14.96
N ILE A 278 3.63 17.88 15.73
CA ILE A 278 4.40 16.73 15.26
C ILE A 278 3.50 15.51 15.36
N ALA A 279 3.07 14.98 14.21
CA ALA A 279 2.16 13.86 14.13
C ALA A 279 2.88 12.53 13.88
N SER A 280 2.43 11.48 14.55
CA SER A 280 2.88 10.10 14.31
C SER A 280 2.29 9.57 13.01
N MET A 281 3.12 8.95 12.19
CA MET A 281 2.69 8.23 10.99
C MET A 281 2.11 6.84 11.32
N GLY A 282 2.13 6.39 12.58
CA GLY A 282 1.71 5.03 12.93
C GLY A 282 2.64 3.95 12.39
N ILE A 283 3.91 4.28 12.15
CA ILE A 283 4.97 3.36 11.78
C ILE A 283 6.11 3.42 12.77
N TYR A 284 6.64 2.27 13.15
CA TYR A 284 7.59 2.16 14.25
C TYR A 284 8.74 1.22 13.90
N VAL A 285 9.93 1.51 14.42
CA VAL A 285 11.04 0.56 14.53
C VAL A 285 11.24 0.24 15.99
N PHE A 286 11.26 -1.02 16.34
CA PHE A 286 11.54 -1.52 17.68
C PHE A 286 12.81 -2.37 17.69
N LYS A 287 13.63 -2.25 18.73
CA LYS A 287 14.49 -3.38 19.10
C LYS A 287 13.60 -4.57 19.45
N LYS A 288 13.90 -5.74 18.89
CA LYS A 288 13.08 -6.95 19.09
C LYS A 288 12.85 -7.26 20.57
N GLU A 289 13.92 -7.22 21.37
CA GLU A 289 13.84 -7.51 22.80
C GLU A 289 12.93 -6.53 23.54
N THR A 290 13.07 -5.22 23.26
CA THR A 290 12.22 -4.18 23.87
C THR A 290 10.74 -4.37 23.49
N MET A 291 10.44 -4.71 22.22
CA MET A 291 9.08 -4.96 21.81
C MET A 291 8.48 -6.16 22.56
N LEU A 292 9.21 -7.27 22.64
CA LEU A 292 8.74 -8.46 23.32
C LEU A 292 8.55 -8.23 24.83
N GLU A 293 9.44 -7.48 25.45
CA GLU A 293 9.35 -7.11 26.86
C GLU A 293 8.12 -6.23 27.13
N LEU A 294 7.90 -5.17 26.33
CA LEU A 294 6.72 -4.31 26.42
C LEU A 294 5.42 -5.08 26.27
N LEU A 295 5.32 -5.96 25.26
CA LEU A 295 4.11 -6.73 24.98
C LEU A 295 3.84 -7.78 26.08
N LYS A 296 4.86 -8.33 26.72
CA LYS A 296 4.75 -9.31 27.80
C LYS A 296 4.43 -8.66 29.13
N ASN A 297 5.06 -7.54 29.46
CA ASN A 297 4.89 -6.87 30.75
C ASN A 297 3.59 -6.07 30.84
N HIS A 298 2.93 -5.79 29.70
CA HIS A 298 1.72 -4.99 29.59
C HIS A 298 0.65 -5.71 28.76
N GLU A 299 0.22 -6.89 29.25
CA GLU A 299 -0.77 -7.72 28.56
C GLU A 299 -2.14 -7.04 28.39
N GLU A 300 -2.47 -6.11 29.29
CA GLU A 300 -3.68 -5.30 29.27
C GLU A 300 -3.70 -4.23 28.16
N MET A 301 -2.52 -3.84 27.64
CA MET A 301 -2.37 -2.81 26.61
C MET A 301 -2.49 -3.44 25.23
N ASN A 302 -3.52 -3.07 24.50
CA ASN A 302 -3.88 -3.70 23.22
C ASN A 302 -3.54 -2.83 21.98
N ASP A 303 -3.29 -1.55 22.16
CA ASP A 303 -2.98 -0.63 21.05
C ASP A 303 -1.58 -0.03 21.15
N PHE A 304 -0.86 -0.01 20.01
CA PHE A 304 0.47 0.61 20.00
C PHE A 304 0.39 2.11 20.25
N GLY A 305 -0.43 2.84 19.48
CA GLY A 305 -0.49 4.30 19.53
C GLY A 305 -1.05 4.83 20.86
N GLY A 306 -2.18 4.26 21.31
CA GLY A 306 -2.88 4.74 22.50
C GLY A 306 -2.27 4.29 23.84
N GLU A 307 -1.53 3.19 23.87
CA GLU A 307 -1.15 2.54 25.12
C GLU A 307 0.37 2.21 25.20
N ILE A 308 0.89 1.41 24.26
CA ILE A 308 2.28 0.95 24.31
C ILE A 308 3.28 2.09 24.08
N ILE A 309 3.04 2.96 23.12
CA ILE A 309 3.97 4.07 22.80
C ILE A 309 4.02 5.11 23.90
N PRO A 310 2.91 5.60 24.51
CA PRO A 310 2.97 6.47 25.67
C PRO A 310 3.75 5.86 26.83
N LYS A 311 3.58 4.56 27.09
CA LYS A 311 4.32 3.83 28.12
C LYS A 311 5.81 3.75 27.78
N ALA A 312 6.14 3.39 26.53
CA ALA A 312 7.52 3.32 26.07
C ALA A 312 8.23 4.69 26.18
N ALA A 313 7.55 5.81 25.87
CA ALA A 313 8.12 7.15 25.93
C ALA A 313 8.57 7.53 27.34
N SER A 314 7.94 6.97 28.40
CA SER A 314 8.34 7.21 29.79
C SER A 314 9.55 6.38 30.23
N ASP A 315 9.68 5.13 29.75
CA ASP A 315 10.57 4.14 30.34
C ASP A 315 11.79 3.82 29.46
N TYR A 316 11.72 4.12 28.15
CA TYR A 316 12.73 3.74 27.15
C TYR A 316 13.25 4.94 26.36
N ASN A 317 14.30 4.72 25.56
CA ASN A 317 14.80 5.73 24.60
C ASN A 317 13.93 5.70 23.33
N VAL A 318 12.92 6.56 23.28
CA VAL A 318 12.03 6.69 22.10
C VAL A 318 12.44 7.90 21.28
N GLN A 319 12.78 7.71 20.01
CA GLN A 319 13.26 8.74 19.10
C GLN A 319 12.25 9.03 18.00
N ALA A 320 12.20 10.27 17.54
CA ALA A 320 11.43 10.69 16.38
C ALA A 320 12.27 10.62 15.11
N TYR A 321 11.70 10.11 14.02
CA TYR A 321 12.28 10.15 12.68
C TYR A 321 11.42 11.03 11.79
N LEU A 322 11.96 12.17 11.36
CA LEU A 322 11.25 13.10 10.50
C LEU A 322 11.13 12.54 9.08
N PHE A 323 9.91 12.42 8.59
CA PHE A 323 9.59 12.10 7.21
C PHE A 323 9.22 13.37 6.44
N ASN A 324 9.93 13.64 5.34
CA ASN A 324 9.83 14.89 4.56
C ASN A 324 9.27 14.68 3.15
N ASP A 325 8.28 13.80 2.98
CA ASP A 325 7.64 13.56 1.69
C ASP A 325 6.13 13.42 1.86
N TYR A 326 5.42 13.20 0.76
CA TYR A 326 3.97 13.01 0.80
C TYR A 326 3.58 11.78 1.61
N TRP A 327 2.67 11.96 2.54
CA TRP A 327 2.04 10.91 3.32
C TRP A 327 0.56 11.19 3.54
N GLU A 328 -0.29 10.16 3.40
CA GLU A 328 -1.73 10.24 3.64
C GLU A 328 -2.24 8.96 4.32
N ASP A 329 -2.96 9.12 5.44
CA ASP A 329 -3.79 8.03 6.02
C ASP A 329 -5.10 7.93 5.24
N ILE A 330 -5.33 6.79 4.63
CA ILE A 330 -6.57 6.49 3.90
C ILE A 330 -7.61 5.93 4.89
N GLY A 331 -7.94 6.73 5.90
CA GLY A 331 -8.78 6.33 7.03
C GLY A 331 -10.27 6.48 6.83
N THR A 332 -10.71 7.40 5.97
CA THR A 332 -12.13 7.77 5.76
C THR A 332 -12.50 7.78 4.28
N ILE A 333 -13.79 7.78 3.96
CA ILE A 333 -14.28 7.94 2.58
C ILE A 333 -13.75 9.25 1.97
N LYS A 334 -13.74 10.32 2.73
CA LYS A 334 -13.26 11.63 2.31
C LYS A 334 -11.77 11.61 1.99
N SER A 335 -10.92 11.12 2.90
CA SER A 335 -9.47 11.03 2.66
C SER A 335 -9.15 10.10 1.49
N PHE A 336 -9.84 8.95 1.39
CA PHE A 336 -9.72 8.03 0.26
C PHE A 336 -10.06 8.70 -1.08
N PHE A 337 -11.16 9.43 -1.14
CA PHE A 337 -11.61 10.12 -2.34
C PHE A 337 -10.60 11.19 -2.79
N HIS A 338 -10.22 12.08 -1.87
CA HIS A 338 -9.27 13.15 -2.18
C HIS A 338 -7.85 12.64 -2.50
N ALA A 339 -7.38 11.60 -1.82
CA ALA A 339 -6.10 10.97 -2.16
C ALA A 339 -6.11 10.42 -3.58
N ASN A 340 -7.20 9.74 -3.99
CA ASN A 340 -7.33 9.25 -5.36
C ASN A 340 -7.38 10.38 -6.39
N LEU A 341 -8.21 11.40 -6.18
CA LEU A 341 -8.29 12.53 -7.09
C LEU A 341 -6.97 13.32 -7.16
N GLY A 342 -6.24 13.41 -6.03
CA GLY A 342 -4.91 14.03 -6.00
C GLY A 342 -3.88 13.35 -6.90
N LEU A 343 -4.09 12.08 -7.28
CA LEU A 343 -3.24 11.38 -8.25
C LEU A 343 -3.42 11.90 -9.69
N THR A 344 -4.53 12.55 -9.99
CA THR A 344 -4.84 13.06 -11.32
C THR A 344 -4.31 14.48 -11.56
N SER A 345 -3.81 15.16 -10.52
CA SER A 345 -3.23 16.52 -10.64
C SER A 345 -1.89 16.49 -11.38
N ASN A 346 -1.47 17.63 -11.92
CA ASN A 346 -0.19 17.79 -12.58
C ASN A 346 0.60 18.97 -11.96
N PRO A 347 1.70 18.71 -11.22
CA PRO A 347 2.22 17.39 -10.85
C PRO A 347 1.29 16.65 -9.85
N PRO A 348 1.29 15.30 -9.84
CA PRO A 348 0.51 14.52 -8.90
C PRO A 348 1.10 14.64 -7.49
N LYS A 349 0.24 14.58 -6.46
CA LYS A 349 0.70 14.60 -5.07
C LYS A 349 1.51 13.35 -4.71
N PHE A 350 1.16 12.21 -5.28
CA PHE A 350 1.89 10.96 -5.20
C PHE A 350 2.01 10.36 -6.59
N GLU A 351 3.21 9.94 -6.98
CA GLU A 351 3.46 9.34 -8.27
C GLU A 351 3.73 7.84 -8.13
N PHE A 352 2.99 7.01 -8.87
CA PHE A 352 3.22 5.57 -8.89
C PHE A 352 4.43 5.16 -9.72
N HIS A 353 4.80 5.97 -10.72
CA HIS A 353 5.97 5.72 -11.55
C HIS A 353 7.23 6.28 -10.90
N ASP A 354 8.12 5.39 -10.53
CA ASP A 354 9.46 5.71 -10.02
C ASP A 354 10.39 4.59 -10.47
N GLN A 355 11.51 4.96 -11.06
CA GLN A 355 12.47 3.97 -11.59
C GLN A 355 13.28 3.29 -10.49
N GLU A 356 13.57 4.01 -9.40
CA GLU A 356 14.36 3.51 -8.28
C GLU A 356 13.49 2.80 -7.24
N GLY A 357 12.24 3.23 -7.08
CA GLY A 357 11.30 2.69 -6.10
C GLY A 357 9.93 2.35 -6.70
N PRO A 358 9.83 1.38 -7.64
CA PRO A 358 8.56 1.03 -8.28
C PRO A 358 7.52 0.49 -7.29
N ILE A 359 6.25 0.82 -7.51
CA ILE A 359 5.15 0.22 -6.76
C ILE A 359 4.71 -1.07 -7.47
N TYR A 360 4.94 -2.20 -6.82
CA TYR A 360 4.56 -3.53 -7.31
C TYR A 360 3.09 -3.80 -7.07
N THR A 361 2.44 -4.46 -8.02
CA THR A 361 1.06 -4.94 -7.87
C THR A 361 0.87 -6.24 -8.65
N SER A 362 -0.29 -6.88 -8.49
CA SER A 362 -0.60 -8.13 -9.18
C SER A 362 -0.50 -7.97 -10.70
N PRO A 363 0.28 -8.80 -11.40
CA PRO A 363 0.33 -8.79 -12.85
C PRO A 363 -1.06 -9.08 -13.44
N ARG A 364 -1.44 -8.36 -14.47
CA ARG A 364 -2.72 -8.48 -15.15
C ARG A 364 -2.51 -8.56 -16.64
N PHE A 365 -3.03 -9.61 -17.26
CA PHE A 365 -3.04 -9.77 -18.70
C PHE A 365 -4.30 -9.10 -19.26
N LEU A 366 -4.25 -7.78 -19.44
CA LEU A 366 -5.34 -6.96 -19.93
C LEU A 366 -4.93 -6.26 -21.23
N PRO A 367 -5.89 -6.01 -22.13
CA PRO A 367 -5.63 -5.17 -23.30
C PRO A 367 -5.34 -3.72 -22.86
N PRO A 368 -4.74 -2.92 -23.74
CA PRO A 368 -4.67 -1.47 -23.55
C PRO A 368 -6.06 -0.87 -23.31
N ALA A 369 -6.12 0.29 -22.65
CA ALA A 369 -7.35 1.06 -22.56
C ALA A 369 -7.75 1.57 -23.96
N MET A 370 -9.04 1.52 -24.29
CA MET A 370 -9.59 2.02 -25.55
C MET A 370 -10.46 3.26 -25.26
N VAL A 371 -10.09 4.37 -25.86
CA VAL A 371 -10.82 5.64 -25.75
C VAL A 371 -11.18 6.12 -27.14
N VAL A 372 -12.48 6.23 -27.43
CA VAL A 372 -13.02 6.59 -28.74
C VAL A 372 -13.92 7.82 -28.61
N GLY A 373 -13.72 8.85 -29.40
CA GLY A 373 -14.57 10.04 -29.47
C GLY A 373 -14.69 10.87 -28.20
N SER A 374 -13.88 10.58 -27.18
CA SER A 374 -14.04 11.16 -25.84
C SER A 374 -13.08 12.31 -25.55
N LYS A 375 -13.49 13.23 -24.66
CA LYS A 375 -12.65 14.31 -24.14
C LYS A 375 -12.23 13.97 -22.71
N LEU A 376 -10.93 13.88 -22.46
CA LEU A 376 -10.35 13.60 -21.15
C LEU A 376 -9.51 14.80 -20.69
N SER A 377 -9.64 15.20 -19.41
CA SER A 377 -8.74 16.13 -18.75
C SER A 377 -8.47 15.68 -17.32
N ASP A 378 -7.21 15.77 -16.90
CA ASP A 378 -6.78 15.37 -15.54
C ASP A 378 -7.35 14.00 -15.13
N THR A 379 -7.17 12.99 -15.98
CA THR A 379 -7.86 11.70 -15.87
C THR A 379 -6.88 10.54 -15.97
N ILE A 380 -6.96 9.61 -15.03
CA ILE A 380 -6.25 8.33 -15.09
C ILE A 380 -7.18 7.27 -15.70
N VAL A 381 -6.72 6.59 -16.75
CA VAL A 381 -7.46 5.49 -17.39
C VAL A 381 -6.63 4.20 -17.29
N SER A 382 -7.17 3.21 -16.60
CA SER A 382 -6.48 1.94 -16.35
C SER A 382 -6.67 0.93 -17.50
N HIS A 383 -5.78 -0.08 -17.53
CA HIS A 383 -5.79 -1.14 -18.55
C HIS A 383 -7.16 -1.83 -18.70
N GLY A 384 -7.50 -2.12 -19.94
CA GLY A 384 -8.74 -2.79 -20.30
C GLY A 384 -10.00 -1.95 -20.14
N ALA A 385 -9.89 -0.67 -19.81
CA ALA A 385 -11.03 0.24 -19.80
C ALA A 385 -11.49 0.56 -21.24
N MET A 386 -12.79 0.77 -21.42
CA MET A 386 -13.42 1.13 -22.67
C MET A 386 -14.28 2.38 -22.44
N VAL A 387 -13.91 3.47 -23.10
CA VAL A 387 -14.58 4.78 -22.97
C VAL A 387 -15.01 5.23 -24.37
N ALA A 388 -16.29 5.54 -24.55
CA ALA A 388 -16.84 5.94 -25.83
C ALA A 388 -17.60 7.27 -25.72
N ASP A 389 -17.32 8.18 -26.66
CA ASP A 389 -18.06 9.44 -26.88
C ASP A 389 -18.46 10.18 -25.60
N SER A 390 -17.54 10.32 -24.63
CA SER A 390 -17.79 10.83 -23.29
C SER A 390 -16.89 12.01 -22.94
N VAL A 391 -17.30 12.75 -21.89
CA VAL A 391 -16.49 13.80 -21.29
C VAL A 391 -16.11 13.36 -19.87
N ILE A 392 -14.82 13.26 -19.58
CA ILE A 392 -14.31 12.85 -18.28
C ILE A 392 -13.27 13.85 -17.81
N LYS A 393 -13.46 14.37 -16.60
CA LYS A 393 -12.60 15.39 -16.00
C LYS A 393 -12.28 15.05 -14.55
N HIS A 394 -11.02 15.24 -14.16
CA HIS A 394 -10.52 15.08 -12.79
C HIS A 394 -11.03 13.78 -12.16
N SER A 395 -10.78 12.64 -12.82
CA SER A 395 -11.43 11.38 -12.49
C SER A 395 -10.51 10.18 -12.72
N ILE A 396 -10.82 9.06 -12.06
CA ILE A 396 -10.13 7.78 -12.24
C ILE A 396 -11.06 6.75 -12.85
N VAL A 397 -10.66 6.19 -13.99
CA VAL A 397 -11.34 5.09 -14.67
C VAL A 397 -10.53 3.80 -14.44
N GLY A 398 -11.02 2.96 -13.55
CA GLY A 398 -10.32 1.74 -13.11
C GLY A 398 -10.31 0.62 -14.13
N LEU A 399 -9.66 -0.49 -13.76
CA LEU A 399 -9.48 -1.67 -14.61
C LEU A 399 -10.79 -2.20 -15.17
N ARG A 400 -10.83 -2.50 -16.48
CA ARG A 400 -12.01 -3.06 -17.19
C ARG A 400 -13.27 -2.20 -17.10
N ALA A 401 -13.16 -0.94 -16.68
CA ALA A 401 -14.32 -0.06 -16.64
C ALA A 401 -14.92 0.11 -18.04
N ARG A 402 -16.23 0.20 -18.14
CA ARG A 402 -16.93 0.60 -19.36
C ARG A 402 -17.69 1.89 -19.11
N VAL A 403 -17.53 2.86 -20.01
CA VAL A 403 -18.25 4.13 -20.00
C VAL A 403 -18.96 4.29 -21.32
N GLY A 404 -20.29 4.39 -21.27
CA GLY A 404 -21.17 4.52 -22.45
C GLY A 404 -21.18 5.92 -23.03
N ALA A 405 -21.61 6.00 -24.30
CA ALA A 405 -21.63 7.26 -25.06
C ALA A 405 -22.49 8.35 -24.39
N GLY A 406 -22.05 9.59 -24.48
CA GLY A 406 -22.74 10.75 -23.91
C GLY A 406 -22.62 10.88 -22.40
N ALA A 407 -21.78 10.06 -21.73
CA ALA A 407 -21.56 10.20 -20.30
C ALA A 407 -20.72 11.47 -19.99
N ASN A 408 -21.11 12.15 -18.90
CA ASN A 408 -20.38 13.31 -18.35
C ASN A 408 -19.94 12.98 -16.92
N ILE A 409 -18.61 12.87 -16.70
CA ILE A 409 -18.03 12.38 -15.45
C ILE A 409 -17.03 13.42 -14.94
N GLU A 410 -17.26 13.92 -13.74
CA GLU A 410 -16.41 14.89 -13.06
C GLU A 410 -16.16 14.46 -11.61
N ASP A 411 -14.95 14.70 -11.09
CA ASP A 411 -14.59 14.41 -9.70
C ASP A 411 -15.07 13.01 -9.27
N THR A 412 -14.73 11.98 -10.03
CA THR A 412 -15.32 10.65 -9.84
C THR A 412 -14.26 9.55 -9.86
N MET A 413 -14.39 8.58 -8.94
CA MET A 413 -13.59 7.39 -8.94
C MET A 413 -14.42 6.18 -9.35
N ILE A 414 -14.11 5.58 -10.49
CA ILE A 414 -14.69 4.30 -10.95
C ILE A 414 -13.67 3.21 -10.72
N MET A 415 -13.92 2.28 -9.76
CA MET A 415 -12.99 1.19 -9.44
C MET A 415 -12.90 0.10 -10.51
N GLY A 416 -13.81 0.13 -11.49
CA GLY A 416 -13.83 -0.80 -12.62
C GLY A 416 -14.50 -2.14 -12.33
N ALA A 417 -14.07 -3.19 -13.04
CA ALA A 417 -14.70 -4.50 -12.97
C ALA A 417 -13.70 -5.64 -12.75
N ASP A 418 -14.17 -6.73 -12.16
CA ASP A 418 -13.38 -7.94 -11.93
C ASP A 418 -13.36 -8.84 -13.20
N PHE A 419 -14.35 -8.71 -14.10
CA PHE A 419 -14.48 -9.47 -15.34
C PHE A 419 -15.16 -8.62 -16.44
N TYR A 420 -15.11 -9.10 -17.68
CA TYR A 420 -15.85 -8.52 -18.79
C TYR A 420 -17.17 -9.26 -18.99
N GLU A 421 -18.24 -8.52 -19.27
CA GLU A 421 -19.42 -9.06 -19.93
C GLU A 421 -19.20 -8.96 -21.44
N ASN A 422 -19.30 -10.08 -22.16
CA ASN A 422 -19.23 -10.09 -23.61
C ASN A 422 -20.50 -9.50 -24.23
N ASP A 423 -20.49 -9.26 -25.54
CA ASP A 423 -21.61 -8.58 -26.21
C ASP A 423 -22.90 -9.42 -26.19
N GLU A 424 -22.80 -10.76 -26.24
CA GLU A 424 -23.96 -11.67 -26.12
C GLU A 424 -24.56 -11.56 -24.71
N GLN A 425 -23.75 -11.61 -23.65
CA GLN A 425 -24.20 -11.46 -22.27
C GLN A 425 -24.88 -10.10 -22.05
N ARG A 426 -24.31 -9.04 -22.63
CA ARG A 426 -24.88 -7.68 -22.54
C ARG A 426 -26.22 -7.59 -23.30
N ALA A 427 -26.33 -8.23 -24.47
CA ALA A 427 -27.58 -8.29 -25.21
C ALA A 427 -28.68 -9.05 -24.44
N VAL A 428 -28.31 -10.16 -23.79
CA VAL A 428 -29.25 -10.92 -22.95
C VAL A 428 -29.72 -10.09 -21.75
N LEU A 429 -28.79 -9.39 -21.08
CA LEU A 429 -29.14 -8.50 -19.97
C LEU A 429 -30.08 -7.38 -20.43
N ALA A 430 -29.78 -6.74 -21.56
CA ALA A 430 -30.62 -5.70 -22.15
C ALA A 430 -32.04 -6.22 -22.49
N ALA A 431 -32.14 -7.43 -23.09
CA ALA A 431 -33.42 -8.05 -23.36
C ALA A 431 -34.23 -8.38 -22.10
N GLN A 432 -33.57 -8.61 -20.98
CA GLN A 432 -34.17 -8.82 -19.66
C GLN A 432 -34.48 -7.53 -18.90
N GLY A 433 -34.19 -6.35 -19.46
CA GLY A 433 -34.31 -5.07 -18.78
C GLY A 433 -33.30 -4.87 -17.64
N LYS A 434 -32.20 -5.64 -17.64
CA LYS A 434 -31.15 -5.55 -16.63
C LYS A 434 -30.01 -4.64 -17.07
N VAL A 435 -29.45 -3.90 -16.14
CA VAL A 435 -28.32 -2.99 -16.37
C VAL A 435 -27.01 -3.79 -16.45
N PRO A 436 -26.20 -3.65 -17.52
CA PRO A 436 -24.88 -4.27 -17.59
C PRO A 436 -23.85 -3.55 -16.72
N ILE A 437 -22.69 -4.21 -16.44
CA ILE A 437 -21.60 -3.62 -15.70
C ILE A 437 -21.06 -2.38 -16.42
N GLY A 438 -20.82 -1.30 -15.66
CA GLY A 438 -20.27 -0.04 -16.13
C GLY A 438 -21.23 1.13 -16.00
N ILE A 439 -20.92 2.20 -16.71
CA ILE A 439 -21.69 3.45 -16.74
C ILE A 439 -22.53 3.48 -18.02
N GLY A 440 -23.84 3.62 -17.88
CA GLY A 440 -24.78 3.69 -19.00
C GLY A 440 -24.64 4.99 -19.79
N ALA A 441 -25.14 4.96 -21.04
CA ALA A 441 -25.09 6.11 -21.94
C ALA A 441 -25.89 7.30 -21.36
N GLY A 442 -25.43 8.53 -21.62
CA GLY A 442 -26.08 9.75 -21.20
C GLY A 442 -26.06 10.02 -19.68
N THR A 443 -25.29 9.25 -18.91
CA THR A 443 -25.23 9.38 -17.44
C THR A 443 -24.26 10.46 -17.00
N THR A 444 -24.68 11.26 -16.02
CA THR A 444 -23.86 12.29 -15.35
C THR A 444 -23.46 11.84 -13.95
N LEU A 445 -22.15 11.86 -13.65
CA LEU A 445 -21.58 11.56 -12.36
C LEU A 445 -20.74 12.74 -11.86
N LYS A 446 -20.94 13.16 -10.60
CA LYS A 446 -20.11 14.16 -9.94
C LYS A 446 -19.99 13.87 -8.44
N ASN A 447 -18.76 13.92 -7.89
CA ASN A 447 -18.45 13.55 -6.50
C ASN A 447 -18.91 12.12 -6.16
N VAL A 448 -18.53 11.13 -7.00
CA VAL A 448 -19.02 9.76 -6.90
C VAL A 448 -17.86 8.78 -6.78
N ILE A 449 -18.02 7.78 -5.92
CA ILE A 449 -17.21 6.55 -5.94
C ILE A 449 -18.10 5.43 -6.47
N VAL A 450 -17.70 4.79 -7.57
CA VAL A 450 -18.35 3.59 -8.08
C VAL A 450 -17.48 2.39 -7.74
N ASP A 451 -17.93 1.57 -6.79
CA ASP A 451 -17.18 0.37 -6.41
C ASP A 451 -17.24 -0.70 -7.51
N LYS A 452 -16.45 -1.76 -7.36
CA LYS A 452 -16.25 -2.80 -8.38
C LYS A 452 -17.54 -3.45 -8.83
N ASN A 453 -17.63 -3.67 -10.14
CA ASN A 453 -18.78 -4.28 -10.81
C ASN A 453 -20.09 -3.47 -10.65
N GLY A 454 -20.01 -2.18 -10.33
CA GLY A 454 -21.17 -1.31 -10.29
C GLY A 454 -21.88 -1.26 -11.65
N ARG A 455 -23.21 -1.28 -11.63
CA ARG A 455 -24.12 -1.28 -12.79
C ARG A 455 -24.93 -0.02 -12.74
N ILE A 456 -24.51 0.99 -13.47
CA ILE A 456 -25.24 2.28 -13.54
C ILE A 456 -25.97 2.35 -14.88
N GLY A 457 -27.27 2.57 -14.80
CA GLY A 457 -28.17 2.64 -15.93
C GLY A 457 -27.91 3.82 -16.86
N LYS A 458 -28.73 3.95 -17.91
CA LYS A 458 -28.69 5.06 -18.84
C LYS A 458 -29.39 6.29 -18.27
N ASN A 459 -28.93 7.48 -18.70
CA ASN A 459 -29.54 8.77 -18.37
C ASN A 459 -29.71 8.99 -16.84
N CYS A 460 -28.81 8.41 -16.04
CA CYS A 460 -28.78 8.69 -14.60
C CYS A 460 -28.12 10.03 -14.31
N THR A 461 -28.51 10.68 -13.22
CA THR A 461 -27.86 11.89 -12.70
C THR A 461 -27.52 11.66 -11.25
N ILE A 462 -26.23 11.39 -10.97
CA ILE A 462 -25.71 11.08 -9.63
C ILE A 462 -24.74 12.20 -9.26
N ILE A 463 -25.23 13.20 -8.52
CA ILE A 463 -24.49 14.41 -8.19
C ILE A 463 -24.72 14.87 -6.73
N ASN A 464 -25.45 14.08 -5.92
CA ASN A 464 -25.89 14.48 -4.59
C ASN A 464 -26.58 15.86 -4.61
N LYS A 465 -27.62 16.00 -5.42
CA LYS A 465 -28.25 17.30 -5.71
C LYS A 465 -28.82 17.99 -4.47
N ASP A 466 -29.22 17.21 -3.47
CA ASP A 466 -29.81 17.70 -2.23
C ASP A 466 -28.74 17.99 -1.14
N ASN A 467 -27.46 17.87 -1.49
CA ASN A 467 -26.29 18.11 -0.64
C ASN A 467 -26.34 17.35 0.70
N VAL A 468 -26.83 16.13 0.67
CA VAL A 468 -26.92 15.24 1.83
C VAL A 468 -25.51 14.84 2.28
N GLN A 469 -25.23 14.98 3.58
CA GLN A 469 -23.90 14.63 4.10
C GLN A 469 -23.77 13.13 4.43
N GLU A 470 -24.83 12.56 5.02
CA GLU A 470 -24.84 11.16 5.43
C GLU A 470 -26.17 10.48 5.08
N ALA A 471 -26.12 9.39 4.33
CA ALA A 471 -27.25 8.53 4.05
C ALA A 471 -26.85 7.07 3.88
N ALA A 472 -27.74 6.16 4.29
CA ALA A 472 -27.61 4.72 4.13
C ALA A 472 -28.76 4.20 3.28
N MET A 473 -28.58 4.13 1.96
CA MET A 473 -29.57 3.69 0.99
C MET A 473 -29.18 2.34 0.39
N GLU A 474 -28.88 1.37 1.26
CA GLU A 474 -28.34 0.07 0.85
C GLU A 474 -29.26 -0.68 -0.10
N ASP A 475 -30.57 -0.65 0.16
CA ASP A 475 -31.58 -1.28 -0.70
C ASP A 475 -31.64 -0.64 -2.10
N GLN A 476 -31.21 0.61 -2.24
CA GLN A 476 -31.07 1.32 -3.50
C GLN A 476 -29.66 1.20 -4.11
N GLY A 477 -28.73 0.52 -3.42
CA GLY A 477 -27.40 0.22 -3.92
C GLY A 477 -26.36 1.30 -3.69
N TYR A 478 -26.58 2.29 -2.80
CA TYR A 478 -25.61 3.33 -2.53
C TYR A 478 -25.63 3.83 -1.07
N TYR A 479 -24.57 4.53 -0.72
CA TYR A 479 -24.44 5.33 0.52
C TYR A 479 -24.01 6.74 0.16
N ILE A 480 -24.25 7.70 1.07
CA ILE A 480 -23.61 9.01 1.02
C ILE A 480 -22.78 9.14 2.30
N ARG A 481 -21.51 9.55 2.15
CA ARG A 481 -20.56 9.77 3.25
C ARG A 481 -19.77 11.05 2.97
N ASP A 482 -19.77 11.99 3.90
CA ASP A 482 -19.16 13.32 3.71
C ASP A 482 -19.62 14.02 2.40
N GLY A 483 -20.88 13.86 2.01
CA GLY A 483 -21.42 14.40 0.76
C GLY A 483 -21.04 13.63 -0.51
N ILE A 484 -20.21 12.57 -0.42
CA ILE A 484 -19.77 11.75 -1.55
C ILE A 484 -20.71 10.57 -1.71
N VAL A 485 -21.24 10.39 -2.92
CA VAL A 485 -22.09 9.22 -3.24
C VAL A 485 -21.20 8.00 -3.49
N VAL A 486 -21.43 6.92 -2.76
CA VAL A 486 -20.69 5.66 -2.88
C VAL A 486 -21.64 4.59 -3.39
N VAL A 487 -21.54 4.26 -4.68
CA VAL A 487 -22.28 3.13 -5.29
C VAL A 487 -21.58 1.83 -4.88
N LEU A 488 -22.37 0.91 -4.31
CA LEU A 488 -21.88 -0.31 -3.73
C LEU A 488 -21.35 -1.31 -4.77
N ARG A 489 -20.46 -2.18 -4.32
CA ARG A 489 -19.98 -3.30 -5.14
C ARG A 489 -21.13 -4.19 -5.60
N ASN A 490 -21.13 -4.51 -6.89
CA ASN A 490 -22.19 -5.30 -7.57
C ASN A 490 -23.59 -4.67 -7.53
N ALA A 491 -23.76 -3.46 -7.02
CA ALA A 491 -25.06 -2.79 -6.99
C ALA A 491 -25.53 -2.39 -8.39
N THR A 492 -26.83 -2.28 -8.53
CA THR A 492 -27.50 -1.81 -9.74
C THR A 492 -28.26 -0.52 -9.45
N ILE A 493 -27.94 0.53 -10.19
CA ILE A 493 -28.69 1.79 -10.21
C ILE A 493 -29.52 1.78 -11.51
N PRO A 494 -30.85 1.79 -11.44
CA PRO A 494 -31.72 1.73 -12.61
C PRO A 494 -31.57 2.92 -13.56
N ASP A 495 -32.02 2.75 -14.81
CA ASP A 495 -32.06 3.84 -15.80
C ASP A 495 -32.85 5.06 -15.27
N GLY A 496 -32.36 6.27 -15.57
CA GLY A 496 -33.02 7.52 -15.22
C GLY A 496 -32.99 7.90 -13.74
N THR A 497 -32.25 7.15 -12.89
CA THR A 497 -32.15 7.47 -11.45
C THR A 497 -31.48 8.82 -11.22
N VAL A 498 -32.03 9.60 -10.28
CA VAL A 498 -31.50 10.90 -9.84
C VAL A 498 -31.15 10.81 -8.33
N ILE A 499 -29.90 11.11 -7.98
CA ILE A 499 -29.37 11.13 -6.62
C ILE A 499 -28.71 12.48 -6.34
#